data_2936cc033d9da7f846a666c2afcb4867
#
_entry.id   2936cc033d9da7f846a666c2afcb4867
#
_cell.length_a   1.000
_cell.length_b   1.000
_cell.length_c   1.000
_cell.angle_alpha   90.00
_cell.angle_beta   90.00
_cell.angle_gamma   90.00
#
_symmetry.space_group_name_H-M   'P 1'
#
loop_
_entity.id
_entity.type
_entity.pdbx_description
1 polymer ?
#
loop_
_entity_poly.entity_id
_entity_poly.type
_entity_poly.pdbx_seq_one_letter_code
_entity_poly.pdbx_strand_id
1 'polypeptide(L)'
;EALLLRRRVLDRVLEDFYAHIEEDGNARQLAETLGAGRDDRALEALVLDLHEKTQSHPHPLRWLEQLRQGWEVTPQELADTGCGRYLMEDALRRADFWARRLTRAVEDMADYPAVYKAYGDRFLEVAQGLEALRDKAAGGWDSLAQGVPSFRRMGVAKGEENAACRERAKAVLEQAKKALKDIQAIFSVPEAELLEDLRQMAPAMLALLRLTAQFTLHYQAEKVRRNVMDFSDQEHYAIDLLTDGQGRPTE
;
A
#
# COMPACT_ATOMS: atom_id res chain seq x y z
N GLU A 1 -33.46 -5.49 -5.75
CA GLU A 1 -33.61 -6.76 -5.01
C GLU A 1 -32.26 -7.22 -4.40
N ALA A 2 -31.16 -7.21 -5.16
CA ALA A 2 -29.83 -7.58 -4.67
C ALA A 2 -29.35 -6.70 -3.50
N LEU A 3 -29.55 -5.38 -3.57
CA LEU A 3 -29.19 -4.46 -2.49
C LEU A 3 -29.96 -4.74 -1.18
N LEU A 4 -31.24 -5.08 -1.28
CA LEU A 4 -32.07 -5.44 -0.12
C LEU A 4 -31.62 -6.78 0.49
N LEU A 5 -31.22 -7.73 -0.34
CA LEU A 5 -30.69 -8.99 0.12
C LEU A 5 -29.37 -8.80 0.87
N ARG A 6 -28.45 -8.03 0.27
CA ARG A 6 -27.15 -7.68 0.85
C ARG A 6 -27.33 -7.01 2.22
N ARG A 7 -28.26 -6.07 2.33
CA ARG A 7 -28.57 -5.38 3.60
C ARG A 7 -29.07 -6.34 4.68
N ARG A 8 -30.05 -7.17 4.36
CA ARG A 8 -30.59 -8.15 5.32
C ARG A 8 -29.56 -9.13 5.85
N VAL A 9 -28.66 -9.59 4.96
CA VAL A 9 -27.59 -10.50 5.38
C VAL A 9 -26.62 -9.78 6.30
N LEU A 10 -26.25 -8.54 5.96
CA LEU A 10 -25.35 -7.73 6.79
C LEU A 10 -25.97 -7.49 8.18
N ASP A 11 -27.23 -7.06 8.25
CA ASP A 11 -27.93 -6.81 9.51
C ASP A 11 -27.88 -8.07 10.42
N ARG A 12 -28.16 -9.25 9.88
CA ARG A 12 -28.10 -10.52 10.63
C ARG A 12 -26.67 -10.87 11.11
N VAL A 13 -25.67 -10.65 10.26
CA VAL A 13 -24.27 -10.93 10.62
C VAL A 13 -23.79 -9.96 11.71
N LEU A 14 -24.24 -8.71 11.67
CA LEU A 14 -23.94 -7.73 12.71
C LEU A 14 -24.71 -8.03 14.01
N GLU A 15 -25.95 -8.47 13.94
CA GLU A 15 -26.69 -8.94 15.14
C GLU A 15 -25.94 -10.08 15.84
N ASP A 16 -25.45 -11.06 15.10
CA ASP A 16 -24.65 -12.17 15.63
C ASP A 16 -23.31 -11.69 16.19
N PHE A 17 -22.64 -10.77 15.50
CA PHE A 17 -21.40 -10.16 15.96
C PHE A 17 -21.56 -9.46 17.32
N TYR A 18 -22.62 -8.67 17.48
CA TYR A 18 -22.89 -7.96 18.74
C TYR A 18 -23.39 -8.88 19.85
N ALA A 19 -24.09 -9.95 19.52
CA ALA A 19 -24.53 -10.93 20.50
C ALA A 19 -23.35 -11.62 21.22
N HIS A 20 -22.20 -11.77 20.53
CA HIS A 20 -21.02 -12.45 21.06
C HIS A 20 -19.83 -11.50 21.37
N ILE A 21 -20.04 -10.19 21.33
CA ILE A 21 -18.96 -9.20 21.44
C ILE A 21 -18.22 -9.28 22.79
N GLU A 22 -18.92 -9.63 23.86
CA GLU A 22 -18.33 -9.75 25.19
C GLU A 22 -17.42 -10.97 25.35
N GLU A 23 -17.61 -11.99 24.52
CA GLU A 23 -16.84 -13.23 24.52
C GLU A 23 -15.58 -13.14 23.65
N ASP A 24 -15.49 -12.10 22.79
CA ASP A 24 -14.42 -11.92 21.82
C ASP A 24 -13.73 -10.56 21.98
N GLY A 25 -12.56 -10.56 22.60
CA GLY A 25 -11.75 -9.36 22.80
C GLY A 25 -11.39 -8.62 21.51
N ASN A 26 -11.20 -9.34 20.40
CA ASN A 26 -10.91 -8.74 19.10
C ASN A 26 -12.14 -8.02 18.54
N ALA A 27 -13.33 -8.63 18.69
CA ALA A 27 -14.59 -8.01 18.28
C ALA A 27 -14.88 -6.73 19.08
N ARG A 28 -14.64 -6.78 20.40
CA ARG A 28 -14.77 -5.62 21.27
C ARG A 28 -13.85 -4.49 20.84
N GLN A 29 -12.57 -4.78 20.60
CA GLN A 29 -11.60 -3.79 20.16
C GLN A 29 -11.98 -3.16 18.79
N LEU A 30 -12.49 -3.95 17.84
CA LEU A 30 -13.02 -3.44 16.57
C LEU A 30 -14.16 -2.44 16.80
N ALA A 31 -15.13 -2.81 17.64
CA ALA A 31 -16.26 -1.96 17.96
C ALA A 31 -15.83 -0.67 18.67
N GLU A 32 -14.93 -0.74 19.64
CA GLU A 32 -14.37 0.42 20.34
C GLU A 32 -13.61 1.36 19.39
N THR A 33 -12.77 0.82 18.50
CA THR A 33 -11.98 1.59 17.52
C THR A 33 -12.87 2.39 16.57
N LEU A 34 -14.02 1.83 16.17
CA LEU A 34 -14.97 2.47 15.25
C LEU A 34 -16.03 3.31 15.97
N GLY A 35 -16.04 3.36 17.32
CA GLY A 35 -17.07 4.00 18.11
C GLY A 35 -18.44 3.35 17.93
N ALA A 36 -18.46 2.05 17.55
CA ALA A 36 -19.67 1.27 17.32
C ALA A 36 -20.50 1.14 18.61
N GLY A 37 -21.80 0.96 18.44
CA GLY A 37 -22.78 0.96 19.52
C GLY A 37 -23.58 2.27 19.63
N ARG A 38 -23.13 3.34 18.94
CA ARG A 38 -23.92 4.56 18.70
C ARG A 38 -24.32 4.71 17.23
N ASP A 39 -23.47 4.22 16.34
CA ASP A 39 -23.67 4.30 14.88
C ASP A 39 -22.85 3.22 14.19
N ASP A 40 -23.49 2.20 13.67
CA ASP A 40 -22.84 1.07 13.01
C ASP A 40 -22.46 1.32 11.56
N ARG A 41 -22.81 2.48 11.00
CA ARG A 41 -22.57 2.81 9.57
C ARG A 41 -21.13 2.69 9.16
N ALA A 42 -20.18 3.00 10.06
CA ALA A 42 -18.75 2.87 9.76
C ALA A 42 -18.34 1.40 9.62
N LEU A 43 -18.81 0.54 10.52
CA LEU A 43 -18.54 -0.90 10.48
C LEU A 43 -19.22 -1.56 9.26
N GLU A 44 -20.49 -1.24 9.01
CA GLU A 44 -21.23 -1.69 7.83
C GLU A 44 -20.49 -1.33 6.54
N ALA A 45 -20.06 -0.06 6.42
CA ALA A 45 -19.33 0.42 5.24
C ALA A 45 -18.00 -0.32 5.04
N LEU A 46 -17.23 -0.55 6.11
CA LEU A 46 -15.96 -1.27 6.03
C LEU A 46 -16.13 -2.73 5.62
N VAL A 47 -17.12 -3.43 6.19
CA VAL A 47 -17.42 -4.83 5.83
C VAL A 47 -17.81 -4.93 4.35
N LEU A 48 -18.68 -4.02 3.88
CA LEU A 48 -19.14 -4.02 2.50
C LEU A 48 -18.01 -3.63 1.52
N ASP A 49 -17.20 -2.62 1.83
CA ASP A 49 -16.07 -2.20 1.01
C ASP A 49 -15.01 -3.30 0.92
N LEU A 50 -14.69 -3.93 2.05
CA LEU A 50 -13.75 -5.05 2.06
C LEU A 50 -14.29 -6.26 1.29
N HIS A 51 -15.57 -6.61 1.48
CA HIS A 51 -16.22 -7.64 0.68
C HIS A 51 -16.12 -7.34 -0.81
N GLU A 52 -16.45 -6.12 -1.24
CA GLU A 52 -16.41 -5.71 -2.64
C GLU A 52 -15.00 -5.82 -3.24
N LYS A 53 -13.98 -5.38 -2.49
CA LYS A 53 -12.57 -5.53 -2.90
C LYS A 53 -12.14 -7.00 -2.99
N THR A 54 -12.64 -7.85 -2.09
CA THR A 54 -12.30 -9.28 -2.13
C THR A 54 -12.88 -9.98 -3.35
N GLN A 55 -14.03 -9.52 -3.88
CA GLN A 55 -14.63 -10.10 -5.09
C GLN A 55 -13.77 -9.93 -6.35
N SER A 56 -12.81 -9.02 -6.37
CA SER A 56 -11.84 -8.90 -7.47
C SER A 56 -10.76 -10.00 -7.45
N HIS A 57 -10.69 -10.80 -6.39
CA HIS A 57 -9.76 -11.92 -6.29
C HIS A 57 -10.36 -13.21 -6.86
N PRO A 58 -9.57 -14.05 -7.54
CA PRO A 58 -10.04 -15.35 -8.06
C PRO A 58 -10.67 -16.25 -6.99
N HIS A 59 -10.15 -16.20 -5.76
CA HIS A 59 -10.63 -16.99 -4.62
C HIS A 59 -10.81 -16.09 -3.38
N PRO A 60 -11.91 -15.36 -3.24
CA PRO A 60 -12.12 -14.32 -2.22
C PRO A 60 -11.89 -14.81 -0.79
N LEU A 61 -12.49 -15.92 -0.40
CA LEU A 61 -12.36 -16.47 0.96
C LEU A 61 -10.94 -16.94 1.28
N ARG A 62 -10.25 -17.53 0.30
CA ARG A 62 -8.84 -17.93 0.46
C ARG A 62 -7.94 -16.72 0.65
N TRP A 63 -8.21 -15.66 -0.07
CA TRP A 63 -7.47 -14.40 0.08
C TRP A 63 -7.69 -13.75 1.45
N LEU A 64 -8.95 -13.70 1.93
CA LEU A 64 -9.25 -13.22 3.29
C LEU A 64 -8.54 -14.05 4.36
N GLU A 65 -8.47 -15.36 4.18
CA GLU A 65 -7.76 -16.25 5.11
C GLU A 65 -6.25 -16.01 5.09
N GLN A 66 -5.65 -15.77 3.93
CA GLN A 66 -4.24 -15.40 3.81
C GLN A 66 -3.94 -14.06 4.51
N LEU A 67 -4.83 -13.07 4.36
CA LEU A 67 -4.71 -11.81 5.09
C LEU A 67 -4.80 -12.02 6.60
N ARG A 68 -5.75 -12.83 7.05
CA ARG A 68 -5.93 -13.16 8.47
C ARG A 68 -4.67 -13.78 9.05
N GLN A 69 -4.09 -14.78 8.38
CA GLN A 69 -2.83 -15.41 8.79
C GLN A 69 -1.67 -14.41 8.86
N GLY A 70 -1.63 -13.45 7.93
CA GLY A 70 -0.64 -12.37 7.95
C GLY A 70 -0.75 -11.47 9.20
N TRP A 71 -1.97 -11.25 9.71
CA TRP A 71 -2.21 -10.45 10.91
C TRP A 71 -2.02 -11.22 12.23
N GLU A 72 -2.01 -12.55 12.21
CA GLU A 72 -1.71 -13.40 13.38
C GLU A 72 -0.21 -13.42 13.73
N VAL A 73 0.65 -13.11 12.76
CA VAL A 73 2.09 -13.07 12.95
C VAL A 73 2.49 -11.66 13.40
N THR A 74 3.15 -11.57 14.54
CA THR A 74 3.75 -10.31 15.00
C THR A 74 5.08 -10.09 14.26
N PRO A 75 5.18 -9.10 13.35
CA PRO A 75 6.41 -8.86 12.62
C PRO A 75 7.49 -8.34 13.58
N GLN A 76 8.74 -8.72 13.33
CA GLN A 76 9.91 -8.19 14.04
C GLN A 76 10.45 -6.94 13.35
N GLU A 77 10.36 -6.90 12.03
CA GLU A 77 10.75 -5.80 11.15
C GLU A 77 9.62 -5.49 10.17
N LEU A 78 9.53 -4.28 9.66
CA LEU A 78 8.56 -3.93 8.62
C LEU A 78 8.81 -4.70 7.32
N ALA A 79 10.05 -5.05 7.04
CA ALA A 79 10.42 -5.90 5.90
C ALA A 79 9.78 -7.30 5.93
N ASP A 80 9.37 -7.80 7.11
CA ASP A 80 8.62 -9.05 7.25
C ASP A 80 7.19 -8.94 6.74
N THR A 81 6.64 -7.72 6.73
CA THR A 81 5.29 -7.46 6.25
C THR A 81 5.26 -7.30 4.74
N GLY A 82 4.15 -7.70 4.09
CA GLY A 82 3.97 -7.47 2.66
C GLY A 82 3.96 -5.99 2.29
N CYS A 83 3.35 -5.15 3.15
CA CYS A 83 3.26 -3.71 2.95
C CYS A 83 4.63 -3.03 3.09
N GLY A 84 5.35 -3.30 4.17
CA GLY A 84 6.67 -2.71 4.43
C GLY A 84 7.67 -3.07 3.33
N ARG A 85 7.73 -4.34 2.94
CA ARG A 85 8.56 -4.80 1.82
C ARG A 85 8.23 -4.08 0.52
N TYR A 86 6.94 -3.98 0.17
CA TYR A 86 6.50 -3.25 -1.03
C TYR A 86 6.92 -1.78 -1.01
N LEU A 87 6.74 -1.08 0.12
CA LEU A 87 7.10 0.33 0.26
C LEU A 87 8.61 0.56 0.14
N MET A 88 9.42 -0.31 0.76
CA MET A 88 10.88 -0.26 0.64
C MET A 88 11.34 -0.50 -0.80
N GLU A 89 10.78 -1.51 -1.47
CA GLU A 89 11.08 -1.79 -2.87
C GLU A 89 10.65 -0.66 -3.80
N ASP A 90 9.48 -0.05 -3.55
CA ASP A 90 9.00 1.10 -4.34
C ASP A 90 9.91 2.31 -4.17
N ALA A 91 10.35 2.60 -2.94
CA ALA A 91 11.32 3.66 -2.67
C ALA A 91 12.63 3.44 -3.43
N LEU A 92 13.15 2.20 -3.43
CA LEU A 92 14.37 1.85 -4.17
C LEU A 92 14.20 1.95 -5.69
N ARG A 93 13.06 1.53 -6.24
CA ARG A 93 12.77 1.70 -7.68
C ARG A 93 12.73 3.17 -8.07
N ARG A 94 12.10 4.02 -7.25
CA ARG A 94 12.06 5.48 -7.46
C ARG A 94 13.44 6.11 -7.35
N ALA A 95 14.23 5.68 -6.37
CA ALA A 95 15.61 6.13 -6.19
C ALA A 95 16.47 5.81 -7.43
N ASP A 96 16.43 4.58 -7.92
CA ASP A 96 17.14 4.15 -9.15
C ASP A 96 16.73 4.97 -10.39
N PHE A 97 15.44 5.25 -10.53
CA PHE A 97 14.94 6.06 -11.63
C PHE A 97 15.53 7.47 -11.58
N TRP A 98 15.51 8.11 -10.42
CA TRP A 98 15.99 9.47 -10.25
C TRP A 98 17.51 9.58 -10.29
N ALA A 99 18.23 8.59 -9.79
CA ALA A 99 19.69 8.53 -9.92
C ALA A 99 20.10 8.58 -11.41
N ARG A 100 19.54 7.70 -12.23
CA ARG A 100 19.78 7.68 -13.69
C ARG A 100 19.35 8.97 -14.37
N ARG A 101 18.22 9.54 -13.99
CA ARG A 101 17.73 10.78 -14.60
C ARG A 101 18.61 11.99 -14.26
N LEU A 102 19.13 12.07 -13.03
CA LEU A 102 20.07 13.10 -12.62
C LEU A 102 21.42 12.96 -13.34
N THR A 103 21.95 11.74 -13.42
CA THR A 103 23.19 11.47 -14.17
C THR A 103 23.07 11.89 -15.63
N ARG A 104 21.97 11.51 -16.29
CA ARG A 104 21.72 11.92 -17.67
C ARG A 104 21.56 13.43 -17.84
N ALA A 105 20.93 14.11 -16.87
CA ALA A 105 20.85 15.57 -16.89
C ALA A 105 22.22 16.24 -16.77
N VAL A 106 23.18 15.61 -16.08
CA VAL A 106 24.59 16.09 -16.01
C VAL A 106 25.29 15.91 -17.35
N GLU A 107 25.08 14.78 -18.04
CA GLU A 107 25.59 14.55 -19.40
C GLU A 107 25.09 15.62 -20.37
N ASP A 108 23.80 16.00 -20.28
CA ASP A 108 23.19 17.06 -21.08
C ASP A 108 23.80 18.47 -20.81
N MET A 109 24.53 18.64 -19.70
CA MET A 109 25.22 19.89 -19.36
C MET A 109 26.68 19.93 -19.84
N ALA A 110 27.22 18.89 -20.46
CA ALA A 110 28.63 18.78 -20.80
C ALA A 110 29.13 19.96 -21.69
N ASP A 111 28.28 20.40 -22.63
CA ASP A 111 28.58 21.51 -23.54
C ASP A 111 28.29 22.91 -22.92
N TYR A 112 27.85 22.97 -21.67
CA TYR A 112 27.43 24.19 -20.97
C TYR A 112 28.16 24.37 -19.65
N PRO A 113 29.47 24.76 -19.63
CA PRO A 113 30.29 24.79 -18.42
C PRO A 113 29.72 25.64 -17.27
N ALA A 114 29.02 26.74 -17.59
CA ALA A 114 28.37 27.58 -16.58
C ALA A 114 27.18 26.89 -15.90
N VAL A 115 26.43 26.08 -16.64
CA VAL A 115 25.31 25.29 -16.10
C VAL A 115 25.83 24.11 -15.30
N TYR A 116 26.83 23.40 -15.82
CA TYR A 116 27.50 22.31 -15.11
C TYR A 116 28.05 22.79 -13.75
N LYS A 117 28.78 23.91 -13.73
CA LYS A 117 29.31 24.50 -12.49
C LYS A 117 28.20 24.83 -11.47
N ALA A 118 27.03 25.20 -11.94
CA ALA A 118 25.90 25.56 -11.07
C ALA A 118 25.12 24.36 -10.52
N TYR A 119 24.99 23.28 -11.29
CA TYR A 119 24.11 22.15 -10.99
C TYR A 119 24.82 20.79 -10.98
N GLY A 120 25.84 20.58 -11.83
CA GLY A 120 26.41 19.27 -12.15
C GLY A 120 26.86 18.48 -10.93
N ASP A 121 27.77 19.03 -10.12
CA ASP A 121 28.30 18.35 -8.93
C ASP A 121 27.20 18.00 -7.93
N ARG A 122 26.20 18.89 -7.80
CA ARG A 122 25.08 18.66 -6.88
C ARG A 122 24.13 17.55 -7.36
N PHE A 123 23.93 17.46 -8.67
CA PHE A 123 23.14 16.38 -9.26
C PHE A 123 23.85 15.04 -9.10
N LEU A 124 25.18 15.00 -9.32
CA LEU A 124 25.98 13.79 -9.10
C LEU A 124 25.99 13.37 -7.63
N GLU A 125 26.17 14.31 -6.70
CA GLU A 125 26.13 14.04 -5.25
C GLU A 125 24.79 13.36 -4.86
N VAL A 126 23.66 13.88 -5.35
CA VAL A 126 22.35 13.31 -5.07
C VAL A 126 22.13 11.97 -5.80
N ALA A 127 22.57 11.85 -7.05
CA ALA A 127 22.48 10.60 -7.80
C ALA A 127 23.25 9.47 -7.09
N GLN A 128 24.49 9.72 -6.68
CA GLN A 128 25.29 8.75 -5.90
C GLN A 128 24.65 8.41 -4.56
N GLY A 129 24.07 9.40 -3.86
CA GLY A 129 23.32 9.15 -2.64
C GLY A 129 22.10 8.25 -2.84
N LEU A 130 21.40 8.41 -3.97
CA LEU A 130 20.26 7.56 -4.34
C LEU A 130 20.69 6.13 -4.71
N GLU A 131 21.82 5.97 -5.41
CA GLU A 131 22.41 4.66 -5.71
C GLU A 131 22.81 3.93 -4.42
N ALA A 132 23.39 4.64 -3.47
CA ALA A 132 23.80 4.10 -2.18
C ALA A 132 22.63 3.67 -1.27
N LEU A 133 21.37 4.07 -1.56
CA LEU A 133 20.20 3.60 -0.82
C LEU A 133 20.02 2.09 -0.91
N ARG A 134 20.43 1.45 -1.99
CA ARG A 134 20.37 0.00 -2.14
C ARG A 134 21.21 -0.72 -1.09
N ASP A 135 22.41 -0.21 -0.80
CA ASP A 135 23.28 -0.78 0.22
C ASP A 135 22.70 -0.56 1.63
N LYS A 136 21.98 0.54 1.83
CA LYS A 136 21.32 0.86 3.09
C LYS A 136 20.06 0.03 3.34
N ALA A 137 19.45 -0.56 2.29
CA ALA A 137 18.28 -1.43 2.43
C ALA A 137 18.55 -2.64 3.32
N ALA A 138 19.78 -3.14 3.38
CA ALA A 138 20.17 -4.21 4.29
C ALA A 138 20.05 -3.84 5.79
N GLY A 139 20.06 -2.55 6.11
CA GLY A 139 19.85 -2.03 7.47
C GLY A 139 18.39 -1.71 7.81
N GLY A 140 17.44 -2.11 6.95
CA GLY A 140 16.00 -1.98 7.20
C GLY A 140 15.44 -0.57 6.96
N TRP A 141 14.24 -0.36 7.48
CA TRP A 141 13.42 0.83 7.31
C TRP A 141 14.12 2.13 7.72
N ASP A 142 14.61 2.18 8.96
CA ASP A 142 15.23 3.39 9.51
C ASP A 142 16.56 3.73 8.84
N SER A 143 17.28 2.72 8.33
CA SER A 143 18.49 2.93 7.53
C SER A 143 18.18 3.57 6.18
N LEU A 144 17.09 3.17 5.52
CA LEU A 144 16.59 3.83 4.31
C LEU A 144 16.16 5.26 4.59
N ALA A 145 15.41 5.49 5.68
CA ALA A 145 14.97 6.82 6.10
C ALA A 145 16.13 7.82 6.20
N GLN A 146 17.22 7.40 6.87
CA GLN A 146 18.44 8.21 7.05
C GLN A 146 19.27 8.36 5.77
N GLY A 147 19.06 7.45 4.81
CA GLY A 147 19.84 7.38 3.58
C GLY A 147 19.36 8.31 2.47
N VAL A 148 18.10 8.78 2.49
CA VAL A 148 17.56 9.62 1.41
C VAL A 148 18.33 10.94 1.31
N PRO A 149 19.01 11.22 0.18
CA PRO A 149 19.80 12.43 0.04
C PRO A 149 18.90 13.66 -0.12
N SER A 150 19.50 14.85 0.06
CA SER A 150 18.83 16.12 -0.16
C SER A 150 19.68 17.04 -1.02
N PHE A 151 19.02 17.92 -1.77
CA PHE A 151 19.74 18.94 -2.54
C PHE A 151 20.22 20.07 -1.65
N ARG A 152 21.52 20.37 -1.74
CA ARG A 152 22.08 21.60 -1.19
C ARG A 152 21.78 22.78 -2.12
N ARG A 153 22.12 24.02 -1.65
CA ARG A 153 21.93 25.23 -2.42
C ARG A 153 22.64 25.16 -3.78
N MET A 154 21.89 25.47 -4.85
CA MET A 154 22.42 25.54 -6.21
C MET A 154 23.10 26.85 -6.51
N GLY A 155 24.06 26.82 -7.45
CA GLY A 155 24.65 28.00 -8.03
C GLY A 155 23.72 28.72 -9.01
N VAL A 156 24.20 29.78 -9.61
CA VAL A 156 23.50 30.55 -10.66
C VAL A 156 24.30 30.48 -11.95
N ALA A 157 23.73 29.87 -12.98
CA ALA A 157 24.25 29.90 -14.34
C ALA A 157 23.75 31.17 -15.04
N LYS A 158 24.68 32.03 -15.49
CA LYS A 158 24.39 33.26 -16.24
C LYS A 158 24.65 33.04 -17.73
N GLY A 159 24.20 33.98 -18.56
CA GLY A 159 24.38 33.98 -20.02
C GLY A 159 23.14 33.52 -20.76
N GLU A 160 22.79 34.18 -21.86
CA GLU A 160 21.67 33.85 -22.72
C GLU A 160 21.89 32.53 -23.45
N GLU A 161 23.13 32.23 -23.82
CA GLU A 161 23.55 30.98 -24.45
C GLU A 161 23.28 29.76 -23.59
N ASN A 162 23.18 29.94 -22.28
CA ASN A 162 22.91 28.90 -21.29
C ASN A 162 21.41 28.75 -20.99
N ALA A 163 20.55 29.63 -21.48
CA ALA A 163 19.14 29.73 -21.06
C ALA A 163 18.36 28.40 -21.20
N ALA A 164 18.41 27.78 -22.37
CA ALA A 164 17.70 26.56 -22.64
C ALA A 164 18.15 25.37 -21.76
N CYS A 165 19.45 25.17 -21.61
CA CYS A 165 20.02 24.13 -20.76
C CYS A 165 19.69 24.38 -19.26
N ARG A 166 19.81 25.64 -18.82
CA ARG A 166 19.48 26.07 -17.46
C ARG A 166 18.02 25.79 -17.11
N GLU A 167 17.07 26.07 -18.00
CA GLU A 167 15.65 25.81 -17.75
C GLU A 167 15.35 24.31 -17.69
N ARG A 168 16.00 23.48 -18.54
CA ARG A 168 15.91 22.01 -18.42
C ARG A 168 16.47 21.53 -17.09
N ALA A 169 17.64 22.02 -16.67
CA ALA A 169 18.25 21.67 -15.37
C ALA A 169 17.33 22.03 -14.19
N LYS A 170 16.74 23.22 -14.19
CA LYS A 170 15.76 23.64 -13.18
C LYS A 170 14.52 22.75 -13.16
N ALA A 171 13.98 22.40 -14.31
CA ALA A 171 12.83 21.50 -14.39
C ALA A 171 13.12 20.12 -13.78
N VAL A 172 14.30 19.54 -14.10
CA VAL A 172 14.74 18.28 -13.49
C VAL A 172 14.93 18.43 -11.98
N LEU A 173 15.54 19.52 -11.52
CA LEU A 173 15.76 19.80 -10.10
C LEU A 173 14.44 19.82 -9.31
N GLU A 174 13.44 20.56 -9.81
CA GLU A 174 12.16 20.68 -9.11
C GLU A 174 11.39 19.36 -9.08
N GLN A 175 11.43 18.61 -10.18
CA GLN A 175 10.84 17.26 -10.22
C GLN A 175 11.57 16.29 -9.26
N ALA A 176 12.90 16.33 -9.24
CA ALA A 176 13.69 15.49 -8.35
C ALA A 176 13.47 15.84 -6.88
N LYS A 177 13.42 17.12 -6.52
CA LYS A 177 13.09 17.57 -5.16
C LYS A 177 11.73 17.03 -4.69
N LYS A 178 10.71 17.10 -5.55
CA LYS A 178 9.40 16.56 -5.25
C LYS A 178 9.49 15.05 -5.00
N ALA A 179 10.14 14.32 -5.89
CA ALA A 179 10.27 12.87 -5.77
C ALA A 179 11.04 12.44 -4.51
N LEU A 180 12.11 13.15 -4.16
CA LEU A 180 12.85 12.91 -2.91
C LEU A 180 11.98 13.14 -1.69
N LYS A 181 11.16 14.20 -1.70
CA LYS A 181 10.19 14.46 -0.63
C LYS A 181 9.15 13.34 -0.54
N ASP A 182 8.67 12.84 -1.66
CA ASP A 182 7.70 11.74 -1.70
C ASP A 182 8.34 10.43 -1.18
N ILE A 183 9.61 10.16 -1.49
CA ILE A 183 10.36 9.03 -0.92
C ILE A 183 10.56 9.22 0.60
N GLN A 184 10.97 10.41 1.05
CA GLN A 184 11.14 10.70 2.48
C GLN A 184 9.82 10.55 3.26
N ALA A 185 8.68 10.88 2.64
CA ALA A 185 7.37 10.76 3.27
C ALA A 185 7.00 9.29 3.58
N ILE A 186 7.49 8.34 2.79
CA ILE A 186 7.30 6.89 3.08
C ILE A 186 7.92 6.55 4.43
N PHE A 187 9.10 7.09 4.72
CA PHE A 187 9.89 6.80 5.92
C PHE A 187 9.74 7.87 7.02
N SER A 188 8.60 8.59 7.04
CA SER A 188 8.39 9.70 7.98
C SER A 188 8.20 9.26 9.43
N VAL A 189 7.82 8.00 9.65
CA VAL A 189 7.58 7.40 10.96
C VAL A 189 8.64 6.33 11.21
N PRO A 190 9.26 6.29 12.41
CA PRO A 190 10.23 5.25 12.77
C PRO A 190 9.64 3.84 12.74
N GLU A 191 10.46 2.84 12.41
CA GLU A 191 10.02 1.44 12.32
C GLU A 191 9.37 0.94 13.60
N ALA A 192 9.96 1.23 14.75
CA ALA A 192 9.45 0.78 16.04
C ALA A 192 8.03 1.30 16.34
N GLU A 193 7.72 2.53 15.94
CA GLU A 193 6.38 3.13 16.10
C GLU A 193 5.37 2.45 15.18
N LEU A 194 5.71 2.22 13.91
CA LEU A 194 4.84 1.51 12.97
C LEU A 194 4.58 0.05 13.38
N LEU A 195 5.58 -0.63 13.93
CA LEU A 195 5.41 -1.99 14.44
C LEU A 195 4.49 -2.02 15.67
N GLU A 196 4.56 -1.01 16.51
CA GLU A 196 3.65 -0.88 17.66
C GLU A 196 2.22 -0.60 17.19
N ASP A 197 2.03 0.31 16.23
CA ASP A 197 0.73 0.58 15.63
C ASP A 197 0.13 -0.68 15.00
N LEU A 198 0.93 -1.48 14.28
CA LEU A 198 0.47 -2.75 13.71
C LEU A 198 0.03 -3.74 14.79
N ARG A 199 0.77 -3.85 15.91
CA ARG A 199 0.38 -4.71 17.03
C ARG A 199 -0.95 -4.28 17.64
N GLN A 200 -1.13 -2.97 17.83
CA GLN A 200 -2.36 -2.41 18.39
C GLN A 200 -3.56 -2.59 17.46
N MET A 201 -3.35 -2.52 16.16
CA MET A 201 -4.40 -2.69 15.16
C MET A 201 -4.77 -4.17 14.92
N ALA A 202 -3.86 -5.10 15.13
CA ALA A 202 -4.02 -6.49 14.74
C ALA A 202 -5.33 -7.15 15.27
N PRO A 203 -5.74 -6.99 16.54
CA PRO A 203 -6.96 -7.60 17.02
C PRO A 203 -8.21 -7.09 16.28
N ALA A 204 -8.32 -5.78 16.06
CA ALA A 204 -9.44 -5.19 15.33
C ALA A 204 -9.45 -5.64 13.87
N MET A 205 -8.27 -5.72 13.21
CA MET A 205 -8.16 -6.23 11.83
C MET A 205 -8.55 -7.69 11.72
N LEU A 206 -8.14 -8.53 12.68
CA LEU A 206 -8.55 -9.96 12.72
C LEU A 206 -10.07 -10.11 12.85
N ALA A 207 -10.70 -9.31 13.70
CA ALA A 207 -12.16 -9.30 13.85
C ALA A 207 -12.85 -8.83 12.55
N LEU A 208 -12.36 -7.77 11.92
CA LEU A 208 -12.92 -7.25 10.67
C LEU A 208 -12.83 -8.25 9.52
N LEU A 209 -11.67 -8.92 9.37
CA LEU A 209 -11.48 -9.95 8.34
C LEU A 209 -12.41 -11.14 8.56
N ARG A 210 -12.58 -11.59 9.82
CA ARG A 210 -13.50 -12.65 10.17
C ARG A 210 -14.96 -12.26 9.90
N LEU A 211 -15.37 -11.06 10.32
CA LEU A 211 -16.72 -10.54 10.09
C LEU A 211 -17.02 -10.44 8.59
N THR A 212 -16.05 -9.97 7.79
CA THR A 212 -16.20 -9.91 6.33
C THR A 212 -16.32 -11.30 5.70
N ALA A 213 -15.53 -12.26 6.18
CA ALA A 213 -15.63 -13.65 5.71
C ALA A 213 -17.00 -14.27 6.04
N GLN A 214 -17.51 -14.05 7.26
CA GLN A 214 -18.85 -14.48 7.66
C GLN A 214 -19.93 -13.85 6.78
N PHE A 215 -19.86 -12.52 6.56
CA PHE A 215 -20.78 -11.85 5.64
C PHE A 215 -20.73 -12.45 4.24
N THR A 216 -19.54 -12.66 3.68
CA THR A 216 -19.35 -13.22 2.34
C THR A 216 -20.01 -14.61 2.24
N LEU A 217 -19.75 -15.50 3.21
CA LEU A 217 -20.32 -16.84 3.26
C LEU A 217 -21.86 -16.81 3.37
N HIS A 218 -22.39 -16.00 4.28
CA HIS A 218 -23.86 -15.90 4.46
C HIS A 218 -24.54 -15.29 3.24
N TYR A 219 -23.90 -14.30 2.59
CA TYR A 219 -24.44 -13.67 1.37
C TYR A 219 -24.46 -14.67 0.20
N GLN A 220 -23.39 -15.44 0.01
CA GLN A 220 -23.35 -16.52 -0.97
C GLN A 220 -24.44 -17.58 -0.71
N ALA A 221 -24.54 -18.06 0.53
CA ALA A 221 -25.54 -19.06 0.89
C ALA A 221 -26.98 -18.55 0.63
N GLU A 222 -27.25 -17.28 0.93
CA GLU A 222 -28.57 -16.69 0.70
C GLU A 222 -28.86 -16.46 -0.79
N LYS A 223 -27.84 -16.13 -1.63
CA LYS A 223 -27.98 -16.10 -3.10
C LYS A 223 -28.34 -17.49 -3.66
N VAL A 224 -27.61 -18.52 -3.23
CA VAL A 224 -27.90 -19.91 -3.64
C VAL A 224 -29.32 -20.32 -3.22
N ARG A 225 -29.71 -20.05 -1.99
CA ARG A 225 -31.07 -20.38 -1.48
C ARG A 225 -32.19 -19.73 -2.31
N ARG A 226 -31.94 -18.55 -2.85
CA ARG A 226 -32.88 -17.80 -3.69
C ARG A 226 -32.77 -18.08 -5.17
N ASN A 227 -31.79 -18.89 -5.56
CA ASN A 227 -31.47 -19.18 -6.96
C ASN A 227 -31.16 -17.89 -7.76
N VAL A 228 -30.38 -17.00 -7.16
CA VAL A 228 -29.88 -15.75 -7.79
C VAL A 228 -28.37 -15.72 -7.77
N MET A 229 -27.79 -15.08 -8.76
CA MET A 229 -26.35 -14.84 -8.85
C MET A 229 -26.09 -13.41 -9.36
N ASP A 230 -24.96 -12.84 -8.98
CA ASP A 230 -24.44 -11.59 -9.52
C ASP A 230 -23.28 -11.84 -10.50
N PHE A 231 -22.73 -10.75 -11.07
CA PHE A 231 -21.64 -10.86 -12.04
C PHE A 231 -20.37 -11.48 -11.44
N SER A 232 -20.05 -11.13 -10.20
CA SER A 232 -18.87 -11.71 -9.52
C SER A 232 -19.03 -13.23 -9.32
N ASP A 233 -20.23 -13.72 -9.03
CA ASP A 233 -20.48 -15.16 -8.95
C ASP A 233 -20.19 -15.84 -10.30
N GLN A 234 -20.61 -15.23 -11.43
CA GLN A 234 -20.39 -15.80 -12.76
C GLN A 234 -18.88 -15.86 -13.07
N GLU A 235 -18.14 -14.82 -12.71
CA GLU A 235 -16.69 -14.77 -12.88
C GLU A 235 -15.99 -15.85 -12.04
N HIS A 236 -16.36 -16.01 -10.77
CA HIS A 236 -15.79 -17.03 -9.90
C HIS A 236 -16.15 -18.46 -10.36
N TYR A 237 -17.39 -18.71 -10.78
CA TYR A 237 -17.75 -20.03 -11.36
C TYR A 237 -16.96 -20.30 -12.65
N ALA A 238 -16.73 -19.30 -13.49
CA ALA A 238 -15.89 -19.49 -14.67
C ALA A 238 -14.46 -19.83 -14.29
N ILE A 239 -13.90 -19.16 -13.29
CA ILE A 239 -12.56 -19.45 -12.77
C ILE A 239 -12.49 -20.88 -12.23
N ASP A 240 -13.45 -21.27 -11.41
CA ASP A 240 -13.51 -22.61 -10.81
C ASP A 240 -13.66 -23.73 -11.86
N LEU A 241 -14.32 -23.46 -13.00
CA LEU A 241 -14.43 -24.40 -14.11
C LEU A 241 -13.15 -24.47 -14.97
N LEU A 242 -12.46 -23.36 -15.10
CA LEU A 242 -11.30 -23.23 -16.00
C LEU A 242 -9.96 -23.46 -15.31
N THR A 243 -9.95 -23.55 -13.97
CA THR A 243 -8.72 -23.72 -13.21
C THR A 243 -8.82 -24.88 -12.22
N ASP A 244 -7.67 -25.50 -11.93
CA ASP A 244 -7.55 -26.46 -10.83
C ASP A 244 -7.49 -25.73 -9.48
N GLY A 245 -7.54 -26.50 -8.37
CA GLY A 245 -7.43 -25.94 -7.01
C GLY A 245 -6.10 -25.18 -6.71
N GLN A 246 -5.18 -25.15 -7.66
CA GLN A 246 -3.92 -24.38 -7.62
C GLN A 246 -3.94 -23.16 -8.57
N GLY A 247 -5.07 -22.90 -9.24
CA GLY A 247 -5.23 -21.81 -10.18
C GLY A 247 -4.55 -22.04 -11.54
N ARG A 248 -4.20 -23.29 -11.89
CA ARG A 248 -3.65 -23.62 -13.20
C ARG A 248 -4.78 -23.99 -14.15
N PRO A 249 -4.68 -23.65 -15.46
CA PRO A 249 -5.72 -24.00 -16.43
C PRO A 249 -6.02 -25.51 -16.41
N THR A 250 -7.30 -25.89 -16.41
CA THR A 250 -7.75 -27.25 -16.69
C THR A 250 -7.71 -27.50 -18.18
N GLU A 251 -7.34 -28.71 -18.61
CA GLU A 251 -7.36 -29.12 -20.01
C GLU A 251 -8.79 -29.21 -20.54
#